data_a4ff517c27ef9ac3ed2b375b0c26a0e9
#
_entry.id   a4ff517c27ef9ac3ed2b375b0c26a0e9
#
_cell.length_a   1.000
_cell.length_b   1.000
_cell.length_c   1.000
_cell.angle_alpha   90.00
_cell.angle_beta   90.00
_cell.angle_gamma   90.00
#
_symmetry.space_group_name_H-M   'P 1'
#
loop_
_entity.id
_entity.type
_entity.pdbx_description
1 polymer ?
#
loop_
_entity_poly.entity_id
_entity_poly.type
_entity_poly.pdbx_seq_one_letter_code
_entity_poly.pdbx_strand_id
1 'polypeptide(L)'
;MATEETKKKTTHKRGSRAVKRTDSAAKKESATTRKSSGRTRNANGAGRGKGTGTRSAGNRRSTRPAPQATAPQQDSVLIAPPKYRKGSMRIVPLGGLGEIGRNMNVVEYNGHLLLIDCGVLFPEEEQPGVDLILPDFHYIKDRLDKVEALVLTHGHEDHIGGVPYLLKLRPDIPLIGSKLTLAFAEAKCKEHHINPTLVEVKGRDKLKVGPYNLEFVNVTHSIPDALAVFVQTPAGSLIDTGDIKLDQLPLDHRITDLVEFGKLGEKGVDLLMMDSTNAEVPGFVKPETSIGPALDQAFAQATRKIIVASFSSHVHRVQQVVDAAVSYTHLTLPTKLE
;
A
#
# COMPACT_ATOMS: atom_id res chain seq x y z
N MET A 1 -41.99 51.55 19.10
CA MET A 1 -41.55 52.57 18.13
C MET A 1 -40.88 51.81 16.99
N ALA A 2 -41.57 51.87 15.85
CA ALA A 2 -41.13 51.25 14.60
C ALA A 2 -40.15 52.16 13.90
N THR A 3 -39.20 51.59 13.14
CA THR A 3 -38.73 52.18 11.90
C THR A 3 -38.26 51.06 10.96
N GLU A 4 -39.01 51.01 9.85
CA GLU A 4 -38.69 50.36 8.58
C GLU A 4 -37.48 51.01 7.93
N GLU A 5 -36.73 50.26 7.10
CA GLU A 5 -36.14 50.71 5.83
C GLU A 5 -35.54 49.54 5.08
N THR A 6 -36.12 49.18 4.05
CA THR A 6 -36.04 49.42 2.59
C THR A 6 -35.08 48.48 1.85
N LYS A 7 -35.75 47.57 1.09
CA LYS A 7 -35.19 46.72 0.02
C LYS A 7 -34.63 47.60 -1.14
N LYS A 8 -33.41 47.27 -1.59
CA LYS A 8 -32.98 47.57 -2.96
C LYS A 8 -32.68 46.31 -3.73
N LYS A 9 -33.54 46.02 -4.69
CA LYS A 9 -33.31 45.06 -5.79
C LYS A 9 -32.37 45.67 -6.81
N THR A 10 -31.31 44.97 -7.16
CA THR A 10 -30.50 45.28 -8.36
C THR A 10 -30.53 44.07 -9.29
N THR A 11 -31.21 44.25 -10.39
CA THR A 11 -31.27 43.32 -11.54
C THR A 11 -30.03 43.55 -12.39
N HIS A 12 -29.29 42.47 -12.67
CA HIS A 12 -28.27 42.49 -13.73
C HIS A 12 -28.64 41.50 -14.84
N LYS A 13 -28.68 42.09 -16.04
CA LYS A 13 -29.02 41.50 -17.33
C LYS A 13 -27.98 40.45 -17.75
N ARG A 14 -28.50 39.30 -18.23
CA ARG A 14 -27.77 38.31 -19.00
C ARG A 14 -27.36 38.89 -20.38
N GLY A 15 -26.08 38.89 -20.69
CA GLY A 15 -25.53 39.07 -22.03
C GLY A 15 -25.07 37.72 -22.59
N SER A 16 -25.79 37.22 -23.55
CA SER A 16 -25.43 36.07 -24.35
C SER A 16 -24.35 36.46 -25.38
N ARG A 17 -23.21 35.80 -25.37
CA ARG A 17 -22.22 35.94 -26.43
C ARG A 17 -21.95 34.57 -27.06
N ALA A 18 -22.46 34.38 -28.26
CA ALA A 18 -22.22 33.27 -29.15
C ALA A 18 -20.76 33.25 -29.60
N VAL A 19 -20.09 32.13 -29.48
CA VAL A 19 -18.78 31.88 -30.11
C VAL A 19 -18.97 30.92 -31.25
N LYS A 20 -18.56 31.35 -32.41
CA LYS A 20 -18.58 30.66 -33.72
C LYS A 20 -17.65 29.43 -33.70
N ARG A 21 -18.18 28.31 -34.18
CA ARG A 21 -17.41 27.15 -34.61
C ARG A 21 -16.66 27.48 -35.90
N THR A 22 -15.38 27.16 -35.95
CA THR A 22 -14.63 27.03 -37.21
C THR A 22 -14.26 25.55 -37.38
N ASP A 23 -14.82 24.97 -38.45
CA ASP A 23 -14.44 23.65 -38.97
C ASP A 23 -13.04 23.76 -39.59
N SER A 24 -12.15 22.83 -39.31
CA SER A 24 -10.98 22.58 -40.13
C SER A 24 -10.78 21.09 -40.37
N ALA A 25 -10.62 20.81 -41.61
CA ALA A 25 -10.72 19.56 -42.33
C ALA A 25 -9.70 18.48 -41.92
N ALA A 26 -10.18 17.25 -42.06
CA ALA A 26 -9.43 16.01 -42.01
C ALA A 26 -8.40 15.88 -43.13
N LYS A 27 -7.19 15.44 -42.79
CA LYS A 27 -6.24 14.89 -43.76
C LYS A 27 -6.00 13.40 -43.40
N LYS A 28 -6.45 12.54 -44.33
CA LYS A 28 -6.16 11.11 -44.34
C LYS A 28 -4.71 10.91 -44.77
N GLU A 29 -3.96 10.13 -44.02
CA GLU A 29 -2.75 9.48 -44.50
C GLU A 29 -2.85 7.97 -44.33
N SER A 30 -2.51 7.30 -45.45
CA SER A 30 -2.70 5.90 -45.74
C SER A 30 -1.67 5.00 -45.04
N ALA A 31 -2.13 3.90 -44.48
CA ALA A 31 -1.31 2.83 -43.95
C ALA A 31 -0.88 1.88 -45.08
N THR A 32 0.42 1.67 -45.19
CA THR A 32 1.02 0.67 -46.10
C THR A 32 1.21 -0.65 -45.36
N THR A 33 0.47 -1.65 -45.77
CA THR A 33 0.60 -3.05 -45.36
C THR A 33 1.86 -3.68 -45.97
N ARG A 34 2.76 -4.22 -45.15
CA ARG A 34 3.78 -5.18 -45.60
C ARG A 34 3.40 -6.59 -45.17
N LYS A 35 3.00 -7.40 -46.14
CA LYS A 35 2.93 -8.87 -46.05
C LYS A 35 4.35 -9.44 -46.15
N SER A 36 4.73 -10.35 -45.27
CA SER A 36 5.81 -11.30 -45.51
C SER A 36 5.26 -12.72 -45.41
N SER A 37 5.48 -13.43 -46.47
CA SER A 37 5.00 -14.74 -46.84
C SER A 37 5.69 -15.88 -46.09
N GLY A 38 4.90 -16.91 -45.75
CA GLY A 38 5.33 -18.13 -45.14
C GLY A 38 6.15 -19.07 -46.03
N ARG A 39 6.74 -20.07 -45.38
CA ARG A 39 7.18 -21.29 -46.07
C ARG A 39 7.08 -22.49 -45.11
N THR A 40 6.06 -23.26 -45.37
CA THR A 40 5.89 -24.64 -44.90
C THR A 40 6.93 -25.57 -45.51
N ARG A 41 7.49 -26.50 -44.76
CA ARG A 41 7.98 -27.76 -45.31
C ARG A 41 7.70 -28.89 -44.31
N ASN A 42 6.81 -29.78 -44.75
CA ASN A 42 6.62 -31.17 -44.31
C ASN A 42 7.82 -32.00 -44.69
N ALA A 43 8.17 -32.99 -43.85
CA ALA A 43 8.68 -34.27 -44.33
C ALA A 43 8.42 -35.36 -43.27
N ASN A 44 7.68 -36.35 -43.68
CA ASN A 44 7.43 -37.65 -43.07
C ASN A 44 8.71 -38.49 -43.05
N GLY A 45 8.81 -39.41 -42.06
CA GLY A 45 9.79 -40.50 -42.09
C GLY A 45 9.47 -41.53 -41.06
N ALA A 46 8.74 -42.58 -41.47
CA ALA A 46 8.49 -43.79 -40.69
C ALA A 46 9.70 -44.76 -40.76
N GLY A 47 10.03 -45.37 -39.69
CA GLY A 47 11.04 -46.46 -39.66
C GLY A 47 10.79 -47.43 -38.50
N ARG A 48 10.18 -48.59 -38.84
CA ARG A 48 10.09 -49.78 -37.97
C ARG A 48 11.44 -50.49 -37.91
N GLY A 49 11.89 -50.91 -36.72
CA GLY A 49 12.99 -51.86 -36.55
C GLY A 49 12.79 -52.67 -35.28
N LYS A 50 12.43 -53.96 -35.47
CA LYS A 50 12.47 -55.02 -34.47
C LYS A 50 13.92 -55.49 -34.29
N GLY A 51 14.36 -55.70 -33.06
CA GLY A 51 15.64 -56.35 -32.78
C GLY A 51 15.65 -56.93 -31.35
N THR A 52 15.75 -58.24 -31.30
CA THR A 52 15.77 -59.14 -30.16
C THR A 52 17.11 -59.14 -29.39
N GLY A 53 17.04 -59.25 -28.08
CA GLY A 53 17.88 -60.06 -27.20
C GLY A 53 19.31 -59.66 -26.92
N THR A 54 19.67 -59.49 -25.68
CA THR A 54 20.51 -60.43 -24.91
C THR A 54 20.92 -59.82 -23.55
N ARG A 55 20.97 -60.69 -22.54
CA ARG A 55 21.38 -60.37 -21.15
C ARG A 55 22.85 -59.96 -21.09
N SER A 56 23.18 -59.00 -20.24
CA SER A 56 24.50 -58.90 -19.62
C SER A 56 24.46 -58.12 -18.31
N ALA A 57 24.84 -58.80 -17.29
CA ALA A 57 25.61 -58.50 -16.09
C ALA A 57 25.63 -57.06 -15.52
N GLY A 58 25.34 -57.06 -14.23
CA GLY A 58 25.31 -55.89 -13.35
C GLY A 58 26.58 -55.06 -13.28
N ASN A 59 26.32 -53.78 -13.12
CA ASN A 59 27.31 -52.87 -12.57
C ASN A 59 26.61 -51.99 -11.53
N ARG A 60 26.77 -52.38 -10.25
CA ARG A 60 26.37 -51.55 -9.10
C ARG A 60 27.23 -50.29 -9.10
N ARG A 61 26.77 -49.23 -9.71
CA ARG A 61 27.31 -47.89 -9.46
C ARG A 61 26.76 -47.41 -8.12
N SER A 62 27.67 -47.27 -7.13
CA SER A 62 27.45 -46.57 -5.91
C SER A 62 27.07 -45.13 -6.25
N THR A 63 25.83 -44.74 -6.00
CA THR A 63 25.40 -43.36 -6.06
C THR A 63 26.00 -42.64 -4.84
N ARG A 64 27.11 -41.98 -5.06
CA ARG A 64 27.57 -40.95 -4.14
C ARG A 64 26.47 -39.87 -4.08
N PRO A 65 26.02 -39.45 -2.89
CA PRO A 65 25.12 -38.30 -2.79
C PRO A 65 25.81 -37.10 -3.42
N ALA A 66 25.09 -36.37 -4.26
CA ALA A 66 25.55 -35.08 -4.75
C ALA A 66 25.82 -34.17 -3.53
N PRO A 67 26.88 -33.33 -3.56
CA PRO A 67 27.08 -32.36 -2.52
C PRO A 67 25.84 -31.43 -2.49
N GLN A 68 25.14 -31.41 -1.38
CA GLN A 68 24.15 -30.40 -1.10
C GLN A 68 24.91 -29.05 -1.15
N ALA A 69 24.55 -28.23 -2.13
CA ALA A 69 24.95 -26.84 -2.13
C ALA A 69 24.37 -26.22 -0.86
N THR A 70 25.20 -26.05 0.15
CA THR A 70 24.90 -25.17 1.26
C THR A 70 24.75 -23.77 0.67
N ALA A 71 23.51 -23.26 0.67
CA ALA A 71 23.27 -21.85 0.42
C ALA A 71 24.25 -21.04 1.30
N PRO A 72 24.90 -20.00 0.77
CA PRO A 72 25.74 -19.16 1.60
C PRO A 72 24.86 -18.62 2.73
N GLN A 73 25.11 -19.07 3.95
CA GLN A 73 24.67 -18.34 5.13
C GLN A 73 25.36 -16.98 5.03
N GLN A 74 24.61 -15.99 4.53
CA GLN A 74 24.95 -14.61 4.79
C GLN A 74 24.81 -14.45 6.30
N ASP A 75 25.93 -14.59 7.02
CA ASP A 75 26.08 -14.03 8.35
C ASP A 75 25.77 -12.53 8.17
N SER A 76 24.50 -12.16 8.38
CA SER A 76 24.13 -10.76 8.56
C SER A 76 24.91 -10.32 9.80
N VAL A 77 26.06 -9.70 9.57
CA VAL A 77 26.76 -8.98 10.62
C VAL A 77 25.77 -7.90 11.04
N LEU A 78 25.03 -8.18 12.11
CA LEU A 78 24.18 -7.18 12.76
C LEU A 78 25.14 -6.09 13.24
N ILE A 79 25.32 -5.07 12.41
CA ILE A 79 26.09 -3.90 12.78
C ILE A 79 25.33 -3.28 13.94
N ALA A 80 25.92 -3.35 15.13
CA ALA A 80 25.31 -2.73 16.31
C ALA A 80 25.00 -1.26 15.98
N PRO A 81 23.79 -0.79 16.25
CA PRO A 81 23.43 0.59 15.94
C PRO A 81 24.43 1.54 16.61
N PRO A 82 24.81 2.64 15.94
CA PRO A 82 25.74 3.61 16.52
C PRO A 82 25.26 4.07 17.90
N LYS A 83 26.17 4.39 18.80
CA LYS A 83 25.80 4.85 20.15
C LYS A 83 24.83 6.02 20.08
N TYR A 84 23.73 5.91 20.82
CA TYR A 84 22.74 6.98 20.91
C TYR A 84 23.36 8.23 21.55
N ARG A 85 23.19 9.38 20.91
CA ARG A 85 23.57 10.68 21.44
C ARG A 85 22.39 11.28 22.18
N LYS A 86 22.54 11.55 23.48
CA LYS A 86 21.49 12.22 24.27
C LYS A 86 21.06 13.53 23.57
N GLY A 87 19.77 13.75 23.47
CA GLY A 87 19.22 14.93 22.82
C GLY A 87 19.17 14.86 21.29
N SER A 88 19.53 13.73 20.66
CA SER A 88 19.31 13.50 19.23
C SER A 88 18.00 12.72 18.99
N MET A 89 17.43 12.84 17.80
CA MET A 89 16.39 11.94 17.31
C MET A 89 17.05 10.86 16.44
N ARG A 90 16.62 9.61 16.63
CA ARG A 90 17.08 8.46 15.84
C ARG A 90 15.88 7.81 15.17
N ILE A 91 16.01 7.50 13.89
CA ILE A 91 15.03 6.72 13.15
C ILE A 91 15.66 5.35 12.84
N VAL A 92 14.91 4.28 13.11
CA VAL A 92 15.36 2.90 12.89
C VAL A 92 14.25 2.14 12.18
N PRO A 93 14.40 1.86 10.88
CA PRO A 93 13.51 0.96 10.16
C PRO A 93 13.70 -0.47 10.69
N LEU A 94 12.59 -1.14 11.02
CA LEU A 94 12.56 -2.56 11.41
C LEU A 94 12.05 -3.44 10.26
N GLY A 95 11.62 -2.82 9.16
CA GLY A 95 11.17 -3.40 7.91
C GLY A 95 10.69 -2.31 6.96
N GLY A 96 10.46 -2.66 5.69
CA GLY A 96 9.94 -1.75 4.67
C GLY A 96 10.99 -0.89 3.96
N LEU A 97 12.23 -0.82 4.42
CA LEU A 97 13.28 -0.05 3.77
C LEU A 97 14.00 -0.90 2.73
N GLY A 98 13.84 -0.53 1.44
CA GLY A 98 14.42 -1.26 0.32
C GLY A 98 13.69 -2.57 -0.03
N GLU A 99 12.50 -2.75 0.49
CA GLU A 99 11.60 -3.88 0.24
C GLU A 99 10.15 -3.40 0.24
N ILE A 100 9.21 -4.22 -0.25
CA ILE A 100 7.77 -3.96 -0.19
C ILE A 100 7.19 -4.86 0.90
N GLY A 101 6.51 -4.25 1.88
CA GLY A 101 5.86 -4.97 2.98
C GLY A 101 6.59 -4.87 4.31
N ARG A 102 6.00 -5.42 5.37
CA ARG A 102 6.43 -5.38 6.77
C ARG A 102 6.91 -4.00 7.25
N ASN A 103 6.22 -2.96 6.80
CA ASN A 103 6.57 -1.59 7.12
C ASN A 103 6.53 -1.36 8.63
N MET A 104 7.64 -0.89 9.20
CA MET A 104 7.73 -0.50 10.60
C MET A 104 8.93 0.40 10.84
N ASN A 105 8.68 1.58 11.39
CA ASN A 105 9.71 2.54 11.75
C ASN A 105 9.66 2.83 13.26
N VAL A 106 10.82 3.00 13.87
CA VAL A 106 10.98 3.48 15.24
C VAL A 106 11.56 4.87 15.23
N VAL A 107 10.89 5.82 15.87
CA VAL A 107 11.43 7.15 16.18
C VAL A 107 11.81 7.18 17.65
N GLU A 108 13.11 7.24 17.92
CA GLU A 108 13.65 7.27 19.29
C GLU A 108 14.12 8.68 19.65
N TYR A 109 13.65 9.18 20.80
CA TYR A 109 14.10 10.44 21.37
C TYR A 109 14.20 10.34 22.90
N ASN A 110 15.41 10.59 23.44
CA ASN A 110 15.70 10.53 24.88
C ASN A 110 15.24 9.24 25.61
N GLY A 111 15.31 8.10 24.92
CA GLY A 111 14.94 6.80 25.46
C GLY A 111 13.45 6.48 25.32
N HIS A 112 12.61 7.39 24.85
CA HIS A 112 11.22 7.15 24.46
C HIS A 112 11.17 6.63 23.02
N LEU A 113 10.22 5.77 22.71
CA LEU A 113 10.02 5.17 21.39
C LEU A 113 8.62 5.47 20.89
N LEU A 114 8.52 6.02 19.69
CA LEU A 114 7.30 6.10 18.91
C LEU A 114 7.43 5.13 17.75
N LEU A 115 6.43 4.29 17.56
CA LEU A 115 6.38 3.36 16.43
C LEU A 115 5.48 3.92 15.33
N ILE A 116 5.86 3.72 14.07
CA ILE A 116 5.05 4.08 12.90
C ILE A 116 4.91 2.80 12.08
N ASP A 117 3.68 2.34 11.92
CA ASP A 117 3.26 1.09 11.29
C ASP A 117 3.84 -0.18 11.93
N CYS A 118 3.19 -1.30 11.68
CA CYS A 118 3.62 -2.63 12.08
C CYS A 118 2.97 -3.62 11.12
N GLY A 119 3.53 -3.74 9.94
CA GLY A 119 3.01 -4.55 8.85
C GLY A 119 3.54 -5.96 8.81
N VAL A 120 3.10 -6.70 7.77
CA VAL A 120 3.64 -8.02 7.43
C VAL A 120 4.13 -8.02 6.00
N LEU A 121 5.02 -8.97 5.69
CA LEU A 121 5.39 -9.37 4.35
C LEU A 121 4.92 -10.81 4.14
N PHE A 122 4.35 -11.09 2.99
CA PHE A 122 3.99 -12.46 2.61
C PHE A 122 5.22 -13.18 2.05
N PRO A 123 5.40 -14.47 2.41
CA PRO A 123 6.54 -15.25 1.94
C PRO A 123 6.47 -15.49 0.42
N GLU A 124 7.64 -15.67 -0.19
CA GLU A 124 7.78 -16.09 -1.57
C GLU A 124 7.72 -17.63 -1.69
N GLU A 125 7.65 -18.16 -2.93
CA GLU A 125 7.55 -19.61 -3.19
C GLU A 125 8.75 -20.39 -2.63
N GLU A 126 9.91 -19.75 -2.49
CA GLU A 126 11.14 -20.34 -1.95
C GLU A 126 11.13 -20.50 -0.42
N GLN A 127 10.09 -20.04 0.25
CA GLN A 127 9.95 -20.07 1.73
C GLN A 127 8.80 -21.00 2.18
N PRO A 128 8.80 -22.29 1.83
CA PRO A 128 7.71 -23.20 2.18
C PRO A 128 7.55 -23.35 3.69
N GLY A 129 6.31 -23.27 4.18
CA GLY A 129 5.97 -23.40 5.60
C GLY A 129 6.11 -22.11 6.40
N VAL A 130 6.38 -20.99 5.74
CA VAL A 130 6.29 -19.65 6.32
C VAL A 130 4.95 -19.05 5.93
N ASP A 131 4.14 -18.61 6.89
CA ASP A 131 2.84 -17.98 6.62
C ASP A 131 2.96 -16.46 6.51
N LEU A 132 3.75 -15.84 7.40
CA LEU A 132 3.95 -14.39 7.49
C LEU A 132 5.38 -14.06 7.91
N ILE A 133 5.89 -12.94 7.41
CA ILE A 133 7.17 -12.37 7.83
C ILE A 133 6.89 -11.06 8.57
N LEU A 134 7.33 -10.98 9.81
CA LEU A 134 7.14 -9.83 10.69
C LEU A 134 8.35 -8.87 10.61
N PRO A 135 8.19 -7.60 11.00
CA PRO A 135 9.31 -6.73 11.31
C PRO A 135 10.21 -7.32 12.39
N ASP A 136 11.46 -6.93 12.40
CA ASP A 136 12.40 -7.39 13.43
C ASP A 136 12.22 -6.62 14.75
N PHE A 137 11.46 -7.18 15.67
CA PHE A 137 11.22 -6.58 16.99
C PHE A 137 12.44 -6.61 17.94
N HIS A 138 13.57 -7.21 17.52
CA HIS A 138 14.74 -7.35 18.38
C HIS A 138 15.22 -6.00 18.93
N TYR A 139 15.18 -4.95 18.09
CA TYR A 139 15.61 -3.60 18.50
C TYR A 139 14.78 -3.02 19.65
N ILE A 140 13.49 -3.35 19.76
CA ILE A 140 12.57 -2.79 20.76
C ILE A 140 12.27 -3.77 21.91
N LYS A 141 12.59 -5.05 21.78
CA LYS A 141 12.16 -6.13 22.66
C LYS A 141 12.43 -5.87 24.14
N ASP A 142 13.63 -5.38 24.48
CA ASP A 142 14.03 -5.12 25.85
C ASP A 142 13.64 -3.71 26.35
N ARG A 143 12.90 -2.96 25.51
CA ARG A 143 12.51 -1.56 25.75
C ARG A 143 11.05 -1.29 25.43
N LEU A 144 10.22 -2.33 25.43
CA LEU A 144 8.79 -2.19 25.14
C LEU A 144 8.11 -1.24 26.15
N ASP A 145 8.60 -1.15 27.39
CA ASP A 145 8.14 -0.20 28.42
C ASP A 145 8.38 1.27 28.03
N LYS A 146 9.23 1.54 27.05
CA LYS A 146 9.54 2.88 26.53
C LYS A 146 8.71 3.26 25.30
N VAL A 147 7.91 2.33 24.77
CA VAL A 147 7.03 2.62 23.62
C VAL A 147 5.86 3.45 24.10
N GLU A 148 5.74 4.66 23.58
CA GLU A 148 4.67 5.60 23.92
C GLU A 148 3.37 5.29 23.17
N ALA A 149 3.46 4.95 21.88
CA ALA A 149 2.35 4.58 21.04
C ALA A 149 2.82 3.93 19.72
N LEU A 150 1.87 3.30 19.02
CA LEU A 150 2.00 2.88 17.62
C LEU A 150 1.06 3.74 16.77
N VAL A 151 1.61 4.53 15.86
CA VAL A 151 0.86 5.28 14.84
C VAL A 151 0.68 4.39 13.63
N LEU A 152 -0.54 4.30 13.11
CA LEU A 152 -0.90 3.54 11.91
C LEU A 152 -1.28 4.51 10.81
N THR A 153 -0.53 4.48 9.70
CA THR A 153 -0.74 5.40 8.58
C THR A 153 -2.00 5.05 7.80
N HIS A 154 -2.23 3.76 7.52
CA HIS A 154 -3.42 3.27 6.81
C HIS A 154 -3.64 1.77 7.05
N GLY A 155 -4.74 1.23 6.52
CA GLY A 155 -5.25 -0.11 6.88
C GLY A 155 -4.80 -1.27 5.99
N HIS A 156 -3.73 -1.16 5.20
CA HIS A 156 -3.20 -2.29 4.43
C HIS A 156 -2.42 -3.27 5.33
N GLU A 157 -2.36 -4.54 4.90
CA GLU A 157 -1.73 -5.64 5.65
C GLU A 157 -0.25 -5.40 5.94
N ASP A 158 0.45 -4.85 5.00
CA ASP A 158 1.88 -4.52 5.09
C ASP A 158 2.17 -3.31 5.99
N HIS A 159 1.12 -2.70 6.58
CA HIS A 159 1.19 -1.63 7.58
C HIS A 159 0.55 -2.00 8.92
N ILE A 160 -0.45 -2.90 8.94
CA ILE A 160 -1.15 -3.27 10.19
C ILE A 160 -1.10 -4.75 10.55
N GLY A 161 -0.69 -5.62 9.61
CA GLY A 161 -0.78 -7.08 9.81
C GLY A 161 0.04 -7.61 10.97
N GLY A 162 1.13 -6.93 11.34
CA GLY A 162 2.00 -7.28 12.48
C GLY A 162 1.49 -6.79 13.84
N VAL A 163 0.48 -5.91 13.87
CA VAL A 163 -0.05 -5.30 15.11
C VAL A 163 -0.42 -6.32 16.19
N PRO A 164 -1.17 -7.40 15.90
CA PRO A 164 -1.51 -8.37 16.94
C PRO A 164 -0.29 -9.06 17.56
N TYR A 165 0.76 -9.27 16.78
CA TYR A 165 1.99 -9.90 17.26
C TYR A 165 2.79 -8.97 18.17
N LEU A 166 2.85 -7.67 17.88
CA LEU A 166 3.42 -6.65 18.75
C LEU A 166 2.63 -6.54 20.05
N LEU A 167 1.29 -6.48 19.98
CA LEU A 167 0.43 -6.38 21.16
C LEU A 167 0.42 -7.64 22.03
N LYS A 168 0.78 -8.82 21.51
CA LYS A 168 1.07 -10.00 22.35
C LYS A 168 2.27 -9.79 23.28
N LEU A 169 3.23 -8.96 22.86
CA LEU A 169 4.40 -8.63 23.68
C LEU A 169 4.09 -7.54 24.71
N ARG A 170 3.26 -6.55 24.34
CA ARG A 170 2.81 -5.45 25.20
C ARG A 170 1.40 -5.00 24.80
N PRO A 171 0.34 -5.49 25.47
CA PRO A 171 -1.06 -5.26 25.08
C PRO A 171 -1.57 -3.83 25.26
N ASP A 172 -0.93 -3.03 26.10
CA ASP A 172 -1.34 -1.68 26.47
C ASP A 172 -0.77 -0.57 25.58
N ILE A 173 -0.02 -0.91 24.51
CA ILE A 173 0.45 0.10 23.54
C ILE A 173 -0.77 0.73 22.87
N PRO A 174 -0.97 2.07 22.96
CA PRO A 174 -2.05 2.74 22.27
C PRO A 174 -1.84 2.71 20.76
N LEU A 175 -2.89 2.38 20.00
CA LEU A 175 -2.94 2.47 18.54
C LEU A 175 -3.55 3.80 18.14
N ILE A 176 -2.83 4.61 17.38
CA ILE A 176 -3.25 5.92 16.89
C ILE A 176 -3.44 5.82 15.38
N GLY A 177 -4.59 6.20 14.85
CA GLY A 177 -4.84 6.14 13.41
C GLY A 177 -6.21 6.67 13.03
N SER A 178 -6.53 6.63 11.75
CA SER A 178 -7.85 7.00 11.26
C SER A 178 -8.91 5.95 11.65
N LYS A 179 -10.16 6.34 11.62
CA LYS A 179 -11.28 5.47 12.00
C LYS A 179 -11.29 4.14 11.26
N LEU A 180 -11.10 4.14 9.93
CA LEU A 180 -11.10 2.93 9.13
C LEU A 180 -9.87 2.06 9.42
N THR A 181 -8.70 2.67 9.52
CA THR A 181 -7.44 1.98 9.87
C THR A 181 -7.55 1.27 11.21
N LEU A 182 -8.07 1.98 12.22
CA LEU A 182 -8.27 1.41 13.56
C LEU A 182 -9.31 0.29 13.56
N ALA A 183 -10.38 0.39 12.75
CA ALA A 183 -11.38 -0.67 12.65
C ALA A 183 -10.77 -1.97 12.08
N PHE A 184 -9.89 -1.87 11.08
CA PHE A 184 -9.18 -3.03 10.54
C PHE A 184 -8.17 -3.61 11.55
N ALA A 185 -7.39 -2.75 12.19
CA ALA A 185 -6.45 -3.20 13.22
C ALA A 185 -7.17 -3.86 14.41
N GLU A 186 -8.31 -3.30 14.85
CA GLU A 186 -9.15 -3.88 15.90
C GLU A 186 -9.70 -5.25 15.50
N ALA A 187 -10.21 -5.40 14.27
CA ALA A 187 -10.71 -6.67 13.77
C ALA A 187 -9.63 -7.76 13.84
N LYS A 188 -8.41 -7.47 13.38
CA LYS A 188 -7.26 -8.36 13.48
C LYS A 188 -6.88 -8.70 14.92
N CYS A 189 -6.87 -7.70 15.80
CA CYS A 189 -6.59 -7.93 17.21
C CYS A 189 -7.64 -8.85 17.86
N LYS A 190 -8.92 -8.73 17.48
CA LYS A 190 -10.01 -9.60 17.97
C LYS A 190 -9.81 -11.07 17.55
N GLU A 191 -9.31 -11.35 16.34
CA GLU A 191 -8.97 -12.70 15.91
C GLU A 191 -7.90 -13.33 16.82
N HIS A 192 -7.03 -12.51 17.40
CA HIS A 192 -6.01 -12.91 18.37
C HIS A 192 -6.43 -12.75 19.83
N HIS A 193 -7.71 -12.48 20.11
CA HIS A 193 -8.27 -12.26 21.48
C HIS A 193 -7.62 -11.09 22.22
N ILE A 194 -7.22 -10.04 21.50
CA ILE A 194 -6.64 -8.82 22.05
C ILE A 194 -7.64 -7.67 21.92
N ASN A 195 -7.82 -6.90 22.98
CA ASN A 195 -8.62 -5.68 22.97
C ASN A 195 -7.66 -4.47 22.99
N PRO A 196 -7.38 -3.83 21.87
CA PRO A 196 -6.43 -2.74 21.79
C PRO A 196 -7.00 -1.44 22.35
N THR A 197 -6.12 -0.57 22.87
CA THR A 197 -6.46 0.81 23.20
C THR A 197 -6.40 1.65 21.92
N LEU A 198 -7.51 2.25 21.51
CA LEU A 198 -7.64 2.99 20.23
C LEU A 198 -7.72 4.49 20.49
N VAL A 199 -6.97 5.27 19.70
CA VAL A 199 -6.97 6.73 19.67
C VAL A 199 -7.25 7.18 18.24
N GLU A 200 -8.50 7.56 17.98
CA GLU A 200 -8.91 8.02 16.64
C GLU A 200 -8.39 9.43 16.37
N VAL A 201 -7.82 9.61 15.17
CA VAL A 201 -7.36 10.90 14.63
C VAL A 201 -7.79 11.04 13.16
N LYS A 202 -7.75 12.26 12.68
CA LYS A 202 -8.04 12.61 11.28
C LYS A 202 -7.04 13.66 10.79
N GLY A 203 -7.04 13.93 9.50
CA GLY A 203 -6.19 14.97 8.93
C GLY A 203 -6.34 16.32 9.64
N ARG A 204 -5.22 16.98 9.88
CA ARG A 204 -5.04 18.22 10.63
C ARG A 204 -5.18 18.12 12.15
N ASP A 205 -5.48 16.96 12.69
CA ASP A 205 -5.44 16.77 14.14
C ASP A 205 -4.00 16.85 14.64
N LYS A 206 -3.87 17.30 15.90
CA LYS A 206 -2.60 17.42 16.61
C LYS A 206 -2.70 16.65 17.91
N LEU A 207 -1.69 15.86 18.20
CA LEU A 207 -1.67 15.04 19.38
C LEU A 207 -0.27 15.08 20.03
N LYS A 208 -0.21 15.17 21.35
CA LYS A 208 1.03 15.04 22.08
C LYS A 208 1.12 13.64 22.70
N VAL A 209 2.19 12.93 22.42
CA VAL A 209 2.44 11.56 22.89
C VAL A 209 3.85 11.52 23.48
N GLY A 210 3.95 11.40 24.79
CA GLY A 210 5.24 11.51 25.48
C GLY A 210 5.98 12.79 25.08
N PRO A 211 7.22 12.70 24.56
CA PRO A 211 7.99 13.85 24.11
C PRO A 211 7.69 14.27 22.64
N TYR A 212 6.79 13.56 21.95
CA TYR A 212 6.48 13.78 20.54
C TYR A 212 5.26 14.67 20.38
N ASN A 213 5.34 15.67 19.47
CA ASN A 213 4.20 16.39 18.96
C ASN A 213 3.89 15.82 17.57
N LEU A 214 2.68 15.31 17.38
CA LEU A 214 2.22 14.69 16.14
C LEU A 214 1.22 15.63 15.45
N GLU A 215 1.34 15.75 14.12
CA GLU A 215 0.32 16.38 13.26
C GLU A 215 0.02 15.40 12.12
N PHE A 216 -1.26 15.25 11.76
CA PHE A 216 -1.70 14.29 10.76
C PHE A 216 -2.13 14.99 9.48
N VAL A 217 -1.78 14.43 8.32
CA VAL A 217 -2.12 15.00 7.02
C VAL A 217 -2.85 13.96 6.18
N ASN A 218 -4.00 14.31 5.59
CA ASN A 218 -4.69 13.43 4.67
C ASN A 218 -3.84 13.17 3.43
N VAL A 219 -3.69 11.91 3.06
CA VAL A 219 -3.05 11.49 1.81
C VAL A 219 -3.99 10.60 1.00
N THR A 220 -3.83 10.62 -0.31
CA THR A 220 -4.56 9.74 -1.22
C THR A 220 -3.79 8.43 -1.37
N HIS A 221 -4.50 7.32 -1.23
CA HIS A 221 -3.98 5.99 -1.49
C HIS A 221 -5.09 5.08 -2.05
N SER A 222 -4.86 3.78 -2.20
CA SER A 222 -5.85 2.80 -2.68
C SER A 222 -6.91 2.43 -1.63
N ILE A 223 -6.76 2.92 -0.41
CA ILE A 223 -7.68 2.74 0.71
C ILE A 223 -8.08 4.13 1.27
N PRO A 224 -9.35 4.33 1.70
CA PRO A 224 -9.77 5.56 2.34
C PRO A 224 -9.05 5.83 3.67
N ASP A 225 -9.08 7.07 4.12
CA ASP A 225 -8.61 7.53 5.43
C ASP A 225 -7.10 7.35 5.68
N ALA A 226 -6.28 7.21 4.63
CA ALA A 226 -4.84 7.19 4.78
C ALA A 226 -4.29 8.53 5.28
N LEU A 227 -3.30 8.48 6.18
CA LEU A 227 -2.71 9.63 6.85
C LEU A 227 -1.18 9.57 6.76
N ALA A 228 -0.57 10.69 6.39
CA ALA A 228 0.82 10.96 6.73
C ALA A 228 0.92 11.49 8.16
N VAL A 229 2.05 11.26 8.82
CA VAL A 229 2.33 11.76 10.17
C VAL A 229 3.57 12.66 10.16
N PHE A 230 3.41 13.88 10.67
CA PHE A 230 4.51 14.75 11.03
C PHE A 230 4.84 14.54 12.50
N VAL A 231 6.09 14.23 12.80
CA VAL A 231 6.60 14.00 14.14
C VAL A 231 7.62 15.08 14.47
N GLN A 232 7.37 15.84 15.53
CA GLN A 232 8.27 16.88 15.99
C GLN A 232 8.75 16.59 17.42
N THR A 233 10.06 16.76 17.62
CA THR A 233 10.74 16.71 18.90
C THR A 233 11.64 17.94 19.05
N PRO A 234 12.17 18.24 20.25
CA PRO A 234 13.21 19.28 20.40
C PRO A 234 14.50 19.00 19.60
N ALA A 235 14.72 17.79 19.12
CA ALA A 235 15.91 17.39 18.36
C ALA A 235 15.74 17.50 16.86
N GLY A 236 14.52 17.76 16.36
CA GLY A 236 14.21 17.83 14.96
C GLY A 236 12.83 17.27 14.63
N SER A 237 12.52 17.22 13.35
CA SER A 237 11.23 16.84 12.81
C SER A 237 11.34 15.88 11.63
N LEU A 238 10.33 15.03 11.45
CA LEU A 238 10.20 14.19 10.27
C LEU A 238 8.76 14.17 9.78
N ILE A 239 8.59 13.89 8.50
CA ILE A 239 7.32 13.45 7.90
C ILE A 239 7.51 12.01 7.43
N ASP A 240 6.59 11.13 7.84
CA ASP A 240 6.40 9.82 7.25
C ASP A 240 5.07 9.86 6.48
N THR A 241 5.12 9.66 5.16
CA THR A 241 3.92 9.78 4.32
C THR A 241 3.03 8.54 4.39
N GLY A 242 3.55 7.43 4.93
CA GLY A 242 2.97 6.14 4.59
C GLY A 242 2.93 5.96 3.07
N ASP A 243 2.04 5.11 2.59
CA ASP A 243 1.81 4.95 1.15
C ASP A 243 0.99 6.12 0.61
N ILE A 244 1.48 6.74 -0.46
CA ILE A 244 0.91 7.97 -1.00
C ILE A 244 0.90 7.96 -2.53
N LYS A 245 -0.16 8.50 -3.11
CA LYS A 245 -0.18 8.95 -4.51
C LYS A 245 -0.79 10.34 -4.62
N LEU A 246 -0.40 11.12 -5.62
CA LEU A 246 -1.00 12.42 -5.92
C LEU A 246 -2.14 12.24 -6.92
N ASP A 247 -3.24 11.61 -6.50
CA ASP A 247 -4.44 11.45 -7.30
C ASP A 247 -5.33 12.69 -7.17
N GLN A 248 -5.61 13.35 -8.29
CA GLN A 248 -6.47 14.56 -8.34
C GLN A 248 -7.96 14.21 -8.51
N LEU A 249 -8.29 12.94 -8.80
CA LEU A 249 -9.64 12.43 -8.98
C LEU A 249 -9.84 11.13 -8.20
N PRO A 250 -9.64 11.16 -6.86
CA PRO A 250 -9.85 9.99 -6.04
C PRO A 250 -11.34 9.65 -5.95
N LEU A 251 -11.67 8.38 -5.74
CA LEU A 251 -13.07 7.89 -5.67
C LEU A 251 -13.88 8.50 -4.52
N ASP A 252 -13.22 8.73 -3.40
CA ASP A 252 -13.84 9.29 -2.20
C ASP A 252 -13.78 10.82 -2.13
N HIS A 253 -13.31 11.48 -3.20
CA HIS A 253 -13.13 12.93 -3.34
C HIS A 253 -12.18 13.56 -2.30
N ARG A 254 -11.40 12.76 -1.56
CA ARG A 254 -10.39 13.24 -0.61
C ARG A 254 -9.02 13.26 -1.26
N ILE A 255 -8.59 14.43 -1.69
CA ILE A 255 -7.25 14.63 -2.26
C ILE A 255 -6.20 14.75 -1.17
N THR A 256 -4.94 14.50 -1.53
CA THR A 256 -3.79 14.77 -0.64
C THR A 256 -3.76 16.25 -0.26
N ASP A 257 -3.67 16.55 1.05
CA ASP A 257 -3.69 17.91 1.58
C ASP A 257 -2.33 18.60 1.41
N LEU A 258 -2.02 19.00 0.16
CA LEU A 258 -0.77 19.70 -0.17
C LEU A 258 -0.64 21.04 0.55
N VAL A 259 -1.76 21.66 0.96
CA VAL A 259 -1.73 22.92 1.73
C VAL A 259 -1.12 22.68 3.11
N GLU A 260 -1.49 21.57 3.76
CA GLU A 260 -0.94 21.25 5.07
C GLU A 260 0.53 20.82 4.96
N PHE A 261 0.89 20.04 3.93
CA PHE A 261 2.31 19.75 3.63
C PHE A 261 3.12 21.04 3.43
N GLY A 262 2.58 22.01 2.68
CA GLY A 262 3.24 23.32 2.48
C GLY A 262 3.49 24.06 3.79
N LYS A 263 2.50 24.11 4.70
CA LYS A 263 2.66 24.72 6.03
C LYS A 263 3.68 24.01 6.91
N LEU A 264 3.74 22.68 6.84
CA LEU A 264 4.77 21.90 7.55
C LEU A 264 6.16 22.18 6.98
N GLY A 265 6.28 22.30 5.66
CA GLY A 265 7.51 22.71 4.99
C GLY A 265 7.99 24.10 5.40
N GLU A 266 7.07 25.08 5.55
CA GLU A 266 7.40 26.42 6.07
C GLU A 266 7.92 26.38 7.52
N LYS A 267 7.44 25.45 8.37
CA LYS A 267 7.99 25.24 9.73
C LYS A 267 9.39 24.62 9.72
N GLY A 268 9.78 23.99 8.62
CA GLY A 268 10.98 23.20 8.48
C GLY A 268 10.76 21.72 8.79
N VAL A 269 11.28 20.85 7.91
CA VAL A 269 11.26 19.39 8.04
C VAL A 269 12.68 18.89 7.83
N ASP A 270 13.22 18.22 8.85
CA ASP A 270 14.61 17.72 8.79
C ASP A 270 14.73 16.42 7.99
N LEU A 271 13.68 15.59 7.96
CA LEU A 271 13.63 14.34 7.22
C LEU A 271 12.25 14.10 6.62
N LEU A 272 12.23 13.78 5.33
CA LEU A 272 11.05 13.26 4.63
C LEU A 272 11.27 11.78 4.32
N MET A 273 10.42 10.92 4.89
CA MET A 273 10.28 9.52 4.55
C MET A 273 9.05 9.40 3.64
N MET A 274 9.26 8.95 2.41
CA MET A 274 8.22 8.97 1.39
C MET A 274 8.16 7.66 0.63
N ASP A 275 6.94 7.22 0.30
CA ASP A 275 6.70 6.12 -0.64
C ASP A 275 7.45 6.36 -1.95
N SER A 276 8.22 5.35 -2.36
CA SER A 276 9.01 5.36 -3.58
C SER A 276 8.79 4.12 -4.45
N THR A 277 7.70 3.39 -4.25
CA THR A 277 7.40 2.10 -4.88
C THR A 277 7.53 2.14 -6.41
N ASN A 278 7.06 3.21 -7.06
CA ASN A 278 7.13 3.39 -8.50
C ASN A 278 8.05 4.54 -8.93
N ALA A 279 9.03 4.91 -8.12
CA ALA A 279 9.89 6.07 -8.39
C ALA A 279 10.71 5.93 -9.69
N GLU A 280 11.01 4.71 -10.12
CA GLU A 280 11.76 4.42 -11.35
C GLU A 280 10.87 4.28 -12.60
N VAL A 281 9.53 4.26 -12.43
CA VAL A 281 8.60 4.10 -13.55
C VAL A 281 8.31 5.45 -14.20
N PRO A 282 8.71 5.68 -15.47
CA PRO A 282 8.47 6.94 -16.15
C PRO A 282 6.97 7.19 -16.38
N GLY A 283 6.54 8.44 -16.23
CA GLY A 283 5.19 8.89 -16.56
C GLY A 283 4.38 9.32 -15.33
N PHE A 284 3.05 9.26 -15.47
CA PHE A 284 2.11 9.67 -14.43
C PHE A 284 1.19 8.51 -14.07
N VAL A 285 0.89 8.37 -12.80
CA VAL A 285 -0.14 7.43 -12.31
C VAL A 285 -1.51 7.95 -12.75
N LYS A 286 -2.30 7.08 -13.39
CA LYS A 286 -3.68 7.42 -13.77
C LYS A 286 -4.56 7.55 -12.53
N PRO A 287 -5.57 8.45 -12.54
CA PRO A 287 -6.55 8.53 -11.46
C PRO A 287 -7.28 7.21 -11.24
N GLU A 288 -7.61 6.88 -9.99
CA GLU A 288 -8.34 5.66 -9.65
C GLU A 288 -9.70 5.57 -10.36
N THR A 289 -10.37 6.71 -10.57
CA THR A 289 -11.62 6.78 -11.33
C THR A 289 -11.50 6.28 -12.77
N SER A 290 -10.31 6.27 -13.36
CA SER A 290 -10.08 5.79 -14.74
C SER A 290 -10.31 4.28 -14.92
N ILE A 291 -10.38 3.52 -13.82
CA ILE A 291 -10.62 2.08 -13.83
C ILE A 291 -12.10 1.75 -14.07
N GLY A 292 -13.03 2.60 -13.63
CA GLY A 292 -14.48 2.38 -13.75
C GLY A 292 -14.90 1.98 -15.18
N PRO A 293 -14.57 2.76 -16.23
CA PRO A 293 -14.95 2.40 -17.59
C PRO A 293 -14.41 1.05 -18.08
N ALA A 294 -13.24 0.61 -17.60
CA ALA A 294 -12.68 -0.70 -17.95
C ALA A 294 -13.46 -1.84 -17.25
N LEU A 295 -13.87 -1.64 -15.99
CA LEU A 295 -14.75 -2.57 -15.30
C LEU A 295 -16.12 -2.65 -15.98
N ASP A 296 -16.74 -1.52 -16.30
CA ASP A 296 -18.03 -1.47 -17.02
C ASP A 296 -17.95 -2.23 -18.34
N GLN A 297 -16.90 -2.04 -19.11
CA GLN A 297 -16.69 -2.77 -20.35
C GLN A 297 -16.54 -4.28 -20.11
N ALA A 298 -15.77 -4.68 -19.11
CA ALA A 298 -15.57 -6.10 -18.77
C ALA A 298 -16.88 -6.76 -18.34
N PHE A 299 -17.69 -6.06 -17.53
CA PHE A 299 -19.00 -6.55 -17.07
C PHE A 299 -20.01 -6.64 -18.24
N ALA A 300 -20.08 -5.62 -19.09
CA ALA A 300 -20.98 -5.60 -20.26
C ALA A 300 -20.68 -6.69 -21.28
N GLN A 301 -19.41 -7.09 -21.43
CA GLN A 301 -19.01 -8.14 -22.39
C GLN A 301 -19.13 -9.56 -21.82
N ALA A 302 -19.31 -9.69 -20.51
CA ALA A 302 -19.36 -11.00 -19.88
C ALA A 302 -20.70 -11.72 -20.19
N THR A 303 -20.63 -12.92 -20.75
CA THR A 303 -21.79 -13.76 -21.05
C THR A 303 -22.07 -14.80 -19.96
N ARG A 304 -21.22 -14.90 -18.95
CA ARG A 304 -21.30 -15.86 -17.84
C ARG A 304 -20.93 -15.19 -16.53
N LYS A 305 -20.79 -15.98 -15.46
CA LYS A 305 -20.36 -15.54 -14.14
C LYS A 305 -19.01 -14.80 -14.21
N ILE A 306 -18.94 -13.65 -13.55
CA ILE A 306 -17.72 -12.86 -13.39
C ILE A 306 -17.11 -13.22 -12.03
N ILE A 307 -15.82 -13.50 -11.99
CA ILE A 307 -15.04 -13.72 -10.79
C ILE A 307 -13.99 -12.62 -10.73
N VAL A 308 -13.98 -11.87 -9.65
CA VAL A 308 -13.01 -10.79 -9.42
C VAL A 308 -12.13 -11.18 -8.25
N ALA A 309 -10.81 -11.17 -8.48
CA ALA A 309 -9.80 -11.33 -7.44
C ALA A 309 -9.14 -9.99 -7.17
N SER A 310 -9.06 -9.58 -5.92
CA SER A 310 -8.44 -8.34 -5.47
C SER A 310 -8.00 -8.48 -4.01
N PHE A 311 -7.06 -7.66 -3.57
CA PHE A 311 -6.78 -7.53 -2.14
C PHE A 311 -8.02 -7.01 -1.42
N SER A 312 -8.39 -7.64 -0.30
CA SER A 312 -9.57 -7.27 0.49
C SER A 312 -9.47 -5.85 1.08
N SER A 313 -8.27 -5.40 1.36
CA SER A 313 -7.99 -4.06 1.88
C SER A 313 -8.00 -2.96 0.81
N HIS A 314 -8.05 -3.31 -0.49
CA HIS A 314 -8.20 -2.33 -1.57
C HIS A 314 -9.67 -1.89 -1.70
N VAL A 315 -10.14 -1.17 -0.71
CA VAL A 315 -11.56 -0.79 -0.54
C VAL A 315 -12.11 -0.03 -1.75
N HIS A 316 -11.35 0.88 -2.32
CA HIS A 316 -11.75 1.63 -3.51
C HIS A 316 -12.02 0.72 -4.72
N ARG A 317 -11.20 -0.32 -4.94
CA ARG A 317 -11.42 -1.29 -6.01
C ARG A 317 -12.66 -2.15 -5.77
N VAL A 318 -12.86 -2.58 -4.53
CA VAL A 318 -14.08 -3.33 -4.15
C VAL A 318 -15.32 -2.48 -4.42
N GLN A 319 -15.30 -1.19 -4.07
CA GLN A 319 -16.41 -0.27 -4.35
C GLN A 319 -16.69 -0.16 -5.85
N GLN A 320 -15.66 0.05 -6.68
CA GLN A 320 -15.84 0.13 -8.14
C GLN A 320 -16.42 -1.16 -8.74
N VAL A 321 -15.99 -2.32 -8.23
CA VAL A 321 -16.54 -3.62 -8.66
C VAL A 321 -18.01 -3.75 -8.28
N VAL A 322 -18.38 -3.33 -7.07
CA VAL A 322 -19.77 -3.33 -6.60
C VAL A 322 -20.63 -2.41 -7.46
N ASP A 323 -20.17 -1.19 -7.73
CA ASP A 323 -20.88 -0.20 -8.54
C ASP A 323 -21.12 -0.72 -9.96
N ALA A 324 -20.09 -1.31 -10.60
CA ALA A 324 -20.23 -1.95 -11.91
C ALA A 324 -21.19 -3.16 -11.84
N ALA A 325 -21.09 -4.01 -10.82
CA ALA A 325 -21.92 -5.21 -10.68
C ALA A 325 -23.41 -4.88 -10.51
N VAL A 326 -23.75 -3.86 -9.73
CA VAL A 326 -25.14 -3.41 -9.51
C VAL A 326 -25.80 -2.97 -10.81
N SER A 327 -25.04 -2.41 -11.74
CA SER A 327 -25.56 -1.97 -13.05
C SER A 327 -25.89 -3.13 -14.01
N TYR A 328 -25.29 -4.31 -13.84
CA TYR A 328 -25.41 -5.42 -14.79
C TYR A 328 -25.95 -6.72 -14.21
N THR A 329 -25.69 -7.02 -12.92
CA THR A 329 -25.99 -8.33 -12.32
C THR A 329 -26.30 -8.22 -10.83
N HIS A 330 -26.59 -9.37 -10.20
CA HIS A 330 -26.60 -9.50 -8.76
C HIS A 330 -25.22 -9.89 -8.24
N LEU A 331 -24.73 -9.16 -7.24
CA LEU A 331 -23.51 -9.49 -6.52
C LEU A 331 -23.79 -10.58 -5.48
N THR A 332 -23.02 -11.66 -5.52
CA THR A 332 -22.98 -12.65 -4.42
C THR A 332 -21.56 -12.71 -3.87
N LEU A 333 -21.43 -12.55 -2.55
CA LEU A 333 -20.19 -12.79 -1.86
C LEU A 333 -20.11 -14.26 -1.43
N PRO A 334 -18.94 -14.90 -1.38
CA PRO A 334 -18.80 -16.19 -0.74
C PRO A 334 -19.27 -16.08 0.72
N THR A 335 -20.21 -16.93 1.11
CA THR A 335 -20.74 -16.92 2.48
C THR A 335 -19.88 -17.72 3.46
N LYS A 336 -18.81 -18.34 2.96
CA LYS A 336 -17.89 -19.14 3.74
C LYS A 336 -16.46 -18.85 3.28
N LEU A 337 -15.69 -18.27 4.17
CA LEU A 337 -14.23 -18.26 4.10
C LEU A 337 -13.76 -19.59 4.68
N GLU A 338 -13.27 -20.46 3.85
CA GLU A 338 -12.58 -21.69 4.29
C GLU A 338 -11.09 -21.54 4.08
#